data_4aa06fa6d2869d19470dad21885f7f3c
#
_entry.id   4aa06fa6d2869d19470dad21885f7f3c
#
_cell.length_a   1.000
_cell.length_b   1.000
_cell.length_c   1.000
_cell.angle_alpha   90.00
_cell.angle_beta   90.00
_cell.angle_gamma   90.00
#
_symmetry.space_group_name_H-M   'P 1'
#
loop_
_entity.id
_entity.type
_entity.pdbx_description
1 polymer ?
#
loop_
_entity_poly.entity_id
_entity_poly.type
_entity_poly.pdbx_seq_one_letter_code
_entity_poly.pdbx_strand_id
1 'polypeptide(L)' 'MSVALRRFFSNPVIPVVVIDDARQAVPLAETLLAGGINAIEITLRTEQALAAMAAIAKHVPDMLLTAGTALN' A
#
# COMPACT_ATOMS: atom_id res chain seq x y z
N MET A 1 -2.22 11.67 1.26
CA MET A 1 -1.58 10.34 1.33
C MET A 1 -0.33 10.43 2.19
N SER A 2 -0.12 9.46 3.03
CA SER A 2 1.10 9.38 3.81
C SER A 2 1.70 7.97 3.71
N VAL A 3 3.01 7.90 3.81
CA VAL A 3 3.75 6.65 3.70
C VAL A 3 4.71 6.57 4.88
N ALA A 4 4.68 5.46 5.58
CA ALA A 4 5.63 5.15 6.64
C ALA A 4 6.30 3.82 6.30
N LEU A 5 7.41 3.52 6.96
CA LEU A 5 8.09 2.25 6.75
C LEU A 5 7.98 1.42 8.00
N ARG A 6 7.63 0.16 7.83
CA ARG A 6 7.57 -0.81 8.94
C ARG A 6 8.54 -1.94 8.64
N ARG A 7 9.32 -2.29 9.64
CA ARG A 7 10.24 -3.41 9.55
C ARG A 7 9.60 -4.64 10.18
N PHE A 8 9.58 -5.73 9.44
CA PHE A 8 9.08 -7.01 9.95
C PHE A 8 10.25 -7.88 10.43
N PHE A 9 10.15 -8.31 11.67
CA PHE A 9 11.11 -9.22 12.30
C PHE A 9 12.55 -8.84 12.01
N SER A 10 13.21 -9.59 11.16
CA SER A 10 14.61 -9.38 10.86
C SER A 10 14.84 -8.48 9.66
N ASN A 11 13.88 -8.31 8.81
CA ASN A 11 13.87 -7.57 7.53
C ASN A 11 12.75 -8.20 6.75
N PRO A 12 12.13 -7.67 5.76
CA PRO A 12 12.36 -6.48 5.00
C PRO A 12 11.64 -5.25 5.56
N VAL A 13 11.89 -4.13 4.95
CA VAL A 13 11.15 -2.90 5.21
C VAL A 13 9.97 -2.85 4.24
N ILE A 14 8.77 -2.71 4.79
CA ILE A 14 7.55 -2.63 4.00
C ILE A 14 6.92 -1.26 4.21
N PRO A 15 6.63 -0.51 3.12
CA PRO A 15 5.93 0.76 3.26
C PRO A 15 4.52 0.54 3.81
N VAL A 16 4.16 1.34 4.79
CA VAL A 16 2.79 1.43 5.30
C VAL A 16 2.17 2.67 4.69
N VAL A 17 1.12 2.51 3.91
CA VAL A 17 0.54 3.59 3.12
C VAL A 17 -0.85 3.90 3.64
N VAL A 18 -1.10 5.17 3.90
CA VAL A 18 -2.45 5.68 4.18
C VAL A 18 -2.92 6.40 2.93
N ILE A 19 -3.98 5.90 2.32
CA ILE A 19 -4.53 6.46 1.08
C ILE A 19 -5.85 7.14 1.39
N ASP A 20 -5.91 8.43 1.10
CA ASP A 20 -7.11 9.24 1.25
C ASP A 20 -7.80 9.52 -0.09
N ASP A 21 -7.16 9.15 -1.19
CA ASP A 21 -7.73 9.27 -2.53
C ASP A 21 -7.31 8.03 -3.34
N ALA A 22 -8.28 7.18 -3.66
CA ALA A 22 -8.02 5.93 -4.37
C ALA A 22 -7.36 6.12 -5.73
N ARG A 23 -7.52 7.31 -6.34
CA ARG A 23 -6.90 7.60 -7.64
C ARG A 23 -5.38 7.65 -7.56
N GLN A 24 -4.82 7.82 -6.39
CA GLN A 24 -3.37 7.86 -6.17
C GLN A 24 -2.76 6.46 -6.05
N ALA A 25 -3.59 5.44 -5.86
CA ALA A 25 -3.13 4.11 -5.50
C ALA A 25 -2.32 3.43 -6.60
N VAL A 26 -2.84 3.39 -7.81
CA VAL A 26 -2.17 2.70 -8.92
C VAL A 26 -0.85 3.38 -9.29
N PRO A 27 -0.81 4.71 -9.48
CA PRO A 27 0.48 5.38 -9.74
C PRO A 27 1.50 5.18 -8.63
N LEU A 28 1.07 5.19 -7.38
CA LEU A 28 1.96 4.94 -6.25
C LEU A 28 2.53 3.53 -6.31
N ALA A 29 1.66 2.53 -6.50
CA ALA A 29 2.09 1.14 -6.55
C ALA A 29 3.05 0.90 -7.72
N GLU A 30 2.79 1.49 -8.88
CA GLU A 30 3.66 1.37 -10.03
C GLU A 30 5.03 1.99 -9.76
N THR A 31 5.05 3.15 -9.12
CA THR A 31 6.30 3.83 -8.77
C THR A 31 7.13 3.00 -7.80
N LEU A 32 6.48 2.44 -6.77
CA LEU A 32 7.16 1.61 -5.79
C LEU A 32 7.70 0.33 -6.43
N LEU A 33 6.91 -0.30 -7.28
CA LEU A 33 7.32 -1.52 -7.97
C LEU A 33 8.51 -1.26 -8.87
N ALA A 34 8.52 -0.14 -9.60
CA ALA A 34 9.63 0.25 -10.44
C ALA A 34 10.92 0.47 -9.63
N GLY A 35 10.78 0.87 -8.37
CA GLY A 35 11.91 1.03 -7.46
C GLY A 35 12.31 -0.24 -6.73
N GLY A 36 11.69 -1.37 -7.07
CA GLY A 36 12.03 -2.66 -6.46
C GLY A 36 11.22 -3.03 -5.23
N ILE A 37 10.21 -2.25 -4.89
CA ILE A 37 9.33 -2.53 -3.75
C ILE A 37 8.10 -3.25 -4.25
N ASN A 38 7.96 -4.54 -3.91
CA ASN A 38 6.89 -5.38 -4.41
C ASN A 38 5.87 -5.79 -3.35
N ALA A 39 5.92 -5.16 -2.19
CA ALA A 39 4.96 -5.39 -1.12
C ALA A 39 4.66 -4.09 -0.40
N ILE A 40 3.40 -3.82 -0.13
CA ILE A 40 2.98 -2.66 0.66
C ILE A 40 1.86 -3.05 1.60
N GLU A 41 1.79 -2.34 2.73
CA GLU A 41 0.68 -2.46 3.66
C GLU A 41 -0.19 -1.21 3.52
N ILE A 42 -1.49 -1.39 3.31
CA ILE A 42 -2.42 -0.28 3.23
C ILE A 42 -3.24 -0.25 4.52
N THR A 43 -3.20 0.87 5.19
CA THR A 43 -3.95 1.06 6.43
C THR A 43 -5.41 1.35 6.11
N LEU A 44 -6.31 0.53 6.67
CA LEU A 44 -7.74 0.66 6.43
C LEU A 44 -8.33 1.72 7.36
N ARG A 45 -8.24 2.97 6.96
CA ARG A 45 -8.79 4.09 7.73
C ARG A 45 -10.02 4.72 7.08
N THR A 46 -10.18 4.50 5.78
CA THR A 46 -11.26 5.12 5.01
C THR A 46 -11.79 4.15 3.98
N GLU A 47 -12.95 4.46 3.42
CA GLU A 47 -13.49 3.69 2.30
C GLU A 47 -12.57 3.75 1.08
N GLN A 48 -11.82 4.83 0.94
CA GLN A 48 -10.86 4.98 -0.14
C GLN A 48 -9.77 3.90 -0.10
N ALA A 49 -9.43 3.41 1.09
CA ALA A 49 -8.41 2.37 1.22
C ALA A 49 -8.86 1.06 0.54
N LEU A 50 -10.12 0.69 0.71
CA LEU A 50 -10.65 -0.53 0.08
C LEU A 50 -10.68 -0.38 -1.45
N ALA A 51 -11.12 0.76 -1.94
CA ALA A 51 -11.12 1.03 -3.37
C ALA A 51 -9.69 1.04 -3.93
N ALA A 52 -8.74 1.59 -3.16
CA ALA A 52 -7.34 1.62 -3.55
C ALA A 52 -6.77 0.20 -3.67
N MET A 53 -7.04 -0.66 -2.69
CA MET A 53 -6.58 -2.04 -2.72
C MET A 53 -7.13 -2.78 -3.93
N ALA A 54 -8.41 -2.60 -4.23
CA ALA A 54 -9.04 -3.24 -5.38
C ALA A 54 -8.39 -2.77 -6.68
N ALA A 55 -8.11 -1.47 -6.80
CA ALA A 55 -7.48 -0.90 -7.99
C ALA A 55 -6.07 -1.45 -8.19
N ILE A 56 -5.28 -1.51 -7.12
CA ILE A 56 -3.92 -2.04 -7.21
C ILE A 56 -3.95 -3.52 -7.57
N ALA A 57 -4.81 -4.30 -6.94
CA ALA A 57 -4.92 -5.73 -7.23
C ALA A 57 -5.25 -5.98 -8.70
N LYS A 58 -6.08 -5.12 -9.29
CA LYS A 58 -6.50 -5.26 -10.68
C LYS A 58 -5.42 -4.80 -11.66
N HIS A 59 -4.78 -3.67 -11.39
CA HIS A 59 -3.90 -3.01 -12.35
C HIS A 59 -2.41 -3.24 -12.10
N VAL A 60 -2.03 -3.63 -10.90
CA VAL A 60 -0.63 -3.87 -10.53
C VAL A 60 -0.55 -5.21 -9.80
N PRO A 61 -0.80 -6.32 -10.51
CA PRO A 61 -0.90 -7.63 -9.85
C PRO A 61 0.41 -8.14 -9.25
N ASP A 62 1.56 -7.58 -9.65
CA ASP A 62 2.85 -7.96 -9.08
C ASP A 62 3.11 -7.34 -7.71
N MET A 63 2.25 -6.41 -7.27
CA MET A 63 2.36 -5.81 -5.95
C MET A 63 1.62 -6.65 -4.92
N LEU A 64 2.35 -7.14 -3.92
CA LEU A 64 1.73 -7.85 -2.80
C LEU A 64 1.10 -6.84 -1.85
N LEU A 65 -0.18 -7.03 -1.59
CA LEU A 65 -0.92 -6.13 -0.70
C LEU A 65 -1.21 -6.81 0.62
N THR A 66 -1.00 -6.08 1.71
CA THR A 66 -1.47 -6.47 3.03
C THR A 66 -2.35 -5.36 3.59
N ALA A 67 -3.34 -5.75 4.39
CA ALA A 67 -4.24 -4.79 5.01
C ALA A 67 -3.84 -4.61 6.47
N GLY A 68 -3.70 -3.35 6.87
CA GLY A 68 -3.46 -3.01 8.26
C GLY A 68 -4.65 -2.27 8.83
N THR A 69 -4.96 -2.51 10.10
CA THR A 69 -6.01 -1.79 10.79
C THR A 69 -5.40 -0.62 11.54
N ALA A 70 -5.99 0.57 11.37
CA ALA A 70 -5.56 1.72 12.14
C ALA A 70 -6.03 1.57 13.58
N LEU A 71 -5.08 1.46 14.47
CA LEU A 71 -5.35 1.41 15.91
C LEU A 71 -5.04 2.77 16.50
N ASN A 72 -6.01 3.34 17.13
CA ASN A 72 -5.84 4.64 17.79
C ASN A 72 -5.75 4.44 19.27
#